data_be79bfd2ced7edb288dd5f3816e1e757
#
_entry.id   be79bfd2ced7edb288dd5f3816e1e757
#
_cell.length_a   1.000
_cell.length_b   1.000
_cell.length_c   1.000
_cell.angle_alpha   90.00
_cell.angle_beta   90.00
_cell.angle_gamma   90.00
#
_symmetry.space_group_name_H-M   'P 1'
#
loop_
_entity.id
_entity.type
_entity.pdbx_description
1 polymer ?
#
loop_
_entity_poly.entity_id
_entity_poly.type
_entity_poly.pdbx_seq_one_letter_code
_entity_poly.pdbx_strand_id
1 'polypeptide(L)'
;TTLFRSEQTALRKGEKNFLSVSDLLWLFVIGAFLGDMVETVFCRVTAGVWMSRSSLVWGPFSVVWGLALVLATVLLRQEKDRSDRYLFAFGTVMGGVYEYVCSAVTELLFGTVFWDYSKFKFNLGGRINLLYCFFWGIAAVMWMRYGYPLVLRGMKKVRSRVRPWMTALLAVFMAVNMLTSALALARYDARTSGEAPKSSIDMLLDAHFDDARMERIYPNAKKVAKAG
;
A
#
# COMPACT_ATOMS: atom_id res chain seq x y z
N THR A 1 0.74 48.53 -5.91
CA THR A 1 0.11 47.83 -4.72
C THR A 1 -0.75 46.64 -5.14
N THR A 2 -1.34 46.67 -6.35
CA THR A 2 -2.18 45.54 -6.87
C THR A 2 -1.35 44.32 -7.31
N LEU A 3 -0.20 44.56 -7.96
CA LEU A 3 0.73 43.47 -8.38
C LEU A 3 1.28 42.71 -7.19
N PHE A 4 1.70 43.37 -6.12
CA PHE A 4 2.20 42.72 -4.90
C PHE A 4 1.14 41.88 -4.20
N ARG A 5 -0.13 42.27 -4.26
CA ARG A 5 -1.26 41.54 -3.71
C ARG A 5 -1.60 40.30 -4.54
N SER A 6 -1.45 40.41 -5.89
CA SER A 6 -1.66 39.25 -6.78
C SER A 6 -0.56 38.21 -6.64
N GLU A 7 0.70 38.65 -6.49
CA GLU A 7 1.82 37.72 -6.22
C GLU A 7 1.71 37.02 -4.84
N GLN A 8 1.37 37.77 -3.79
CA GLN A 8 1.12 37.15 -2.47
C GLN A 8 -0.08 36.21 -2.48
N THR A 9 -1.10 36.50 -3.29
CA THR A 9 -2.26 35.58 -3.43
C THR A 9 -1.89 34.36 -4.25
N ALA A 10 -1.02 34.49 -5.26
CA ALA A 10 -0.48 33.37 -6.05
C ALA A 10 0.46 32.50 -5.21
N LEU A 11 1.35 33.12 -4.40
CA LEU A 11 2.22 32.40 -3.46
C LEU A 11 1.40 31.66 -2.38
N ARG A 12 0.38 32.30 -1.79
CA ARG A 12 -0.55 31.65 -0.85
C ARG A 12 -1.40 30.54 -1.49
N LYS A 13 -1.71 30.65 -2.79
CA LYS A 13 -2.38 29.59 -3.56
C LYS A 13 -1.43 28.43 -3.87
N GLY A 14 -0.14 28.72 -4.10
CA GLY A 14 0.92 27.72 -4.23
C GLY A 14 1.18 26.95 -2.93
N GLU A 15 1.27 27.65 -1.80
CA GLU A 15 1.43 27.04 -0.47
C GLU A 15 0.24 26.15 -0.06
N LYS A 16 -0.99 26.46 -0.51
CA LYS A 16 -2.19 25.66 -0.24
C LYS A 16 -2.23 24.31 -0.94
N ASN A 17 -1.31 24.02 -1.84
CA ASN A 17 -1.29 22.79 -2.63
C ASN A 17 -0.28 21.74 -2.16
N PHE A 18 0.52 22.01 -1.14
CA PHE A 18 1.40 21.00 -0.58
C PHE A 18 0.66 20.12 0.42
N LEU A 19 0.64 18.79 0.17
CA LEU A 19 0.22 17.82 1.16
C LEU A 19 1.24 17.83 2.30
N SER A 20 0.77 18.01 3.53
CA SER A 20 1.64 17.87 4.71
C SER A 20 2.00 16.39 4.92
N VAL A 21 3.07 16.14 5.68
CA VAL A 21 3.42 14.77 6.09
C VAL A 21 2.25 14.08 6.80
N SER A 22 1.49 14.82 7.60
CA SER A 22 0.27 14.33 8.23
C SER A 22 -0.79 13.91 7.19
N ASP A 23 -0.97 14.68 6.11
CA ASP A 23 -1.93 14.32 5.05
C ASP A 23 -1.49 13.04 4.33
N LEU A 24 -0.18 12.89 4.06
CA LEU A 24 0.37 11.68 3.45
C LEU A 24 0.20 10.45 4.35
N LEU A 25 0.41 10.60 5.66
CA LEU A 25 0.16 9.52 6.62
C LEU A 25 -1.29 9.09 6.63
N TRP A 26 -2.22 10.04 6.68
CA TRP A 26 -3.66 9.72 6.63
C TRP A 26 -4.06 9.07 5.30
N LEU A 27 -3.55 9.57 4.17
CA LEU A 27 -3.73 8.94 2.86
C LEU A 27 -3.22 7.50 2.84
N PHE A 28 -2.03 7.27 3.40
CA PHE A 28 -1.44 5.95 3.51
C PHE A 28 -2.33 5.00 4.32
N VAL A 29 -2.77 5.41 5.51
CA VAL A 29 -3.59 4.55 6.39
C VAL A 29 -4.96 4.27 5.77
N ILE A 30 -5.62 5.31 5.22
CA ILE A 30 -6.90 5.15 4.53
C ILE A 30 -6.73 4.22 3.32
N GLY A 31 -5.68 4.42 2.52
CA GLY A 31 -5.39 3.60 1.37
C GLY A 31 -5.08 2.15 1.74
N ALA A 32 -4.29 1.95 2.78
CA ALA A 32 -3.95 0.62 3.29
C ALA A 32 -5.20 -0.14 3.75
N PHE A 33 -6.08 0.54 4.49
CA PHE A 33 -7.33 -0.06 4.98
C PHE A 33 -8.32 -0.35 3.84
N LEU A 34 -8.62 0.66 3.02
CA LEU A 34 -9.60 0.51 1.94
C LEU A 34 -9.12 -0.48 0.88
N GLY A 35 -7.84 -0.46 0.54
CA GLY A 35 -7.26 -1.38 -0.43
C GLY A 35 -7.33 -2.83 0.03
N ASP A 36 -7.01 -3.10 1.30
CA ASP A 36 -7.17 -4.43 1.88
C ASP A 36 -8.62 -4.92 1.82
N MET A 37 -9.57 -4.05 2.19
CA MET A 37 -11.01 -4.38 2.14
C MET A 37 -11.47 -4.69 0.71
N VAL A 38 -11.13 -3.83 -0.25
CA VAL A 38 -11.49 -4.01 -1.67
C VAL A 38 -10.89 -5.30 -2.21
N GLU A 39 -9.62 -5.56 -1.93
CA GLU A 39 -8.93 -6.76 -2.41
C GLU A 39 -9.48 -8.05 -1.77
N THR A 40 -9.82 -8.01 -0.48
CA THR A 40 -10.47 -9.12 0.23
C THR A 40 -11.83 -9.44 -0.40
N VAL A 41 -12.64 -8.43 -0.70
CA VAL A 41 -13.94 -8.61 -1.39
C VAL A 41 -13.70 -9.11 -2.83
N PHE A 42 -12.72 -8.56 -3.55
CA PHE A 42 -12.36 -9.03 -4.88
C PHE A 42 -11.98 -10.52 -4.88
N CYS A 43 -11.17 -10.99 -3.93
CA CYS A 43 -10.84 -12.39 -3.80
C CYS A 43 -12.09 -13.25 -3.54
N ARG A 44 -13.03 -12.77 -2.74
CA ARG A 44 -14.30 -13.47 -2.51
C ARG A 44 -15.11 -13.62 -3.78
N VAL A 45 -15.20 -12.57 -4.58
CA VAL A 45 -16.00 -12.57 -5.81
C VAL A 45 -15.34 -13.41 -6.92
N THR A 46 -14.01 -13.34 -7.05
CA THR A 46 -13.28 -13.98 -8.17
C THR A 46 -12.84 -15.41 -7.87
N ALA A 47 -12.39 -15.67 -6.65
CA ALA A 47 -11.88 -16.98 -6.23
C ALA A 47 -12.82 -17.75 -5.30
N GLY A 48 -13.94 -17.16 -4.86
CA GLY A 48 -14.93 -17.81 -4.00
C GLY A 48 -14.50 -17.97 -2.54
N VAL A 49 -13.34 -17.45 -2.14
CA VAL A 49 -12.77 -17.63 -0.81
C VAL A 49 -12.55 -16.30 -0.10
N TRP A 50 -12.77 -16.29 1.22
CA TRP A 50 -12.33 -15.20 2.07
C TRP A 50 -10.88 -15.46 2.46
N MET A 51 -9.97 -14.56 2.07
CA MET A 51 -8.58 -14.64 2.47
C MET A 51 -8.06 -13.26 2.87
N SER A 52 -7.16 -13.23 3.85
CA SER A 52 -6.48 -11.99 4.23
C SER A 52 -5.64 -11.46 3.08
N ARG A 53 -5.71 -10.15 2.87
CA ARG A 53 -4.85 -9.40 1.93
C ARG A 53 -3.98 -8.40 2.67
N SER A 54 -3.98 -8.49 4.01
CA SER A 54 -3.19 -7.61 4.86
C SER A 54 -1.69 -7.86 4.69
N SER A 55 -0.94 -6.78 4.67
CA SER A 55 0.52 -6.81 4.77
C SER A 55 1.00 -6.78 6.23
N LEU A 56 0.10 -6.52 7.18
CA LEU A 56 0.43 -6.30 8.58
C LEU A 56 -0.24 -7.31 9.50
N VAL A 57 0.46 -7.66 10.60
CA VAL A 57 -0.02 -8.64 11.57
C VAL A 57 -1.16 -8.14 12.45
N TRP A 58 -1.36 -6.82 12.52
CA TRP A 58 -2.44 -6.20 13.27
C TRP A 58 -3.32 -5.35 12.35
N GLY A 59 -4.54 -5.79 12.20
CA GLY A 59 -5.57 -5.11 11.42
C GLY A 59 -5.47 -5.33 9.91
N PRO A 60 -6.53 -4.92 9.20
CA PRO A 60 -6.64 -5.09 7.77
C PRO A 60 -5.94 -3.93 7.03
N PHE A 61 -4.64 -3.98 6.93
CA PHE A 61 -3.84 -2.95 6.29
C PHE A 61 -2.91 -3.51 5.22
N SER A 62 -3.12 -3.16 3.97
CA SER A 62 -2.21 -3.44 2.87
C SER A 62 -1.25 -2.27 2.64
N VAL A 63 0.03 -2.46 3.00
CA VAL A 63 1.09 -1.46 2.78
C VAL A 63 1.20 -1.11 1.30
N VAL A 64 1.05 -2.09 0.42
CA VAL A 64 1.09 -1.90 -1.03
C VAL A 64 0.01 -0.92 -1.49
N TRP A 65 -1.24 -1.10 -1.06
CA TRP A 65 -2.33 -0.17 -1.39
C TRP A 65 -2.15 1.22 -0.75
N GLY A 66 -1.65 1.26 0.49
CA GLY A 66 -1.38 2.52 1.17
C GLY A 66 -0.35 3.37 0.42
N LEU A 67 0.78 2.76 0.04
CA LEU A 67 1.82 3.43 -0.74
C LEU A 67 1.35 3.77 -2.15
N ALA A 68 0.57 2.89 -2.80
CA ALA A 68 0.00 3.15 -4.13
C ALA A 68 -0.87 4.40 -4.13
N LEU A 69 -1.76 4.56 -3.13
CA LEU A 69 -2.61 5.75 -3.02
C LEU A 69 -1.83 7.04 -2.77
N VAL A 70 -0.83 6.99 -1.89
CA VAL A 70 0.08 8.13 -1.67
C VAL A 70 0.79 8.50 -2.96
N LEU A 71 1.40 7.52 -3.62
CA LEU A 71 2.15 7.74 -4.85
C LEU A 71 1.27 8.27 -5.99
N ALA A 72 0.12 7.65 -6.22
CA ALA A 72 -0.86 8.09 -7.21
C ALA A 72 -1.31 9.54 -6.94
N THR A 73 -1.58 9.87 -5.66
CA THR A 73 -1.96 11.22 -5.27
C THR A 73 -0.85 12.23 -5.52
N VAL A 74 0.38 11.92 -5.11
CA VAL A 74 1.53 12.82 -5.29
C VAL A 74 1.81 13.07 -6.77
N LEU A 75 1.76 12.03 -7.59
CA LEU A 75 2.08 12.11 -9.02
C LEU A 75 0.94 12.74 -9.85
N LEU A 76 -0.32 12.40 -9.54
CA LEU A 76 -1.44 12.77 -10.39
C LEU A 76 -2.22 14.00 -9.93
N ARG A 77 -2.03 14.51 -8.70
CA ARG A 77 -2.80 15.66 -8.19
C ARG A 77 -2.67 16.93 -9.02
N GLN A 78 -1.51 17.14 -9.65
CA GLN A 78 -1.29 18.28 -10.53
C GLN A 78 -1.93 18.06 -11.92
N GLU A 79 -2.14 16.81 -12.29
CA GLU A 79 -2.71 16.37 -13.54
C GLU A 79 -4.22 16.05 -13.44
N LYS A 80 -4.85 16.43 -12.33
CA LYS A 80 -6.26 16.13 -12.04
C LYS A 80 -7.24 16.57 -13.14
N ASP A 81 -6.89 17.63 -13.87
CA ASP A 81 -7.72 18.23 -14.94
C ASP A 81 -7.42 17.59 -16.31
N ARG A 82 -6.48 16.66 -16.41
CA ARG A 82 -6.22 15.88 -17.63
C ARG A 82 -7.37 14.93 -17.94
N SER A 83 -7.44 14.50 -19.20
CA SER A 83 -8.47 13.55 -19.63
C SER A 83 -8.37 12.21 -18.93
N ASP A 84 -9.49 11.48 -18.84
CA ASP A 84 -9.52 10.13 -18.27
C ASP A 84 -8.60 9.16 -19.02
N ARG A 85 -8.46 9.34 -20.34
CA ARG A 85 -7.52 8.55 -21.16
C ARG A 85 -6.07 8.73 -20.70
N TYR A 86 -5.67 9.97 -20.38
CA TYR A 86 -4.34 10.26 -19.85
C TYR A 86 -4.15 9.61 -18.47
N LEU A 87 -5.10 9.80 -17.56
CA LEU A 87 -5.04 9.23 -16.22
C LEU A 87 -5.00 7.69 -16.27
N PHE A 88 -5.79 7.09 -17.17
CA PHE A 88 -5.79 5.66 -17.40
C PHE A 88 -4.45 5.15 -17.92
N ALA A 89 -3.92 5.75 -19.00
CA ALA A 89 -2.65 5.34 -19.58
C ALA A 89 -1.49 5.51 -18.59
N PHE A 90 -1.44 6.64 -17.90
CA PHE A 90 -0.43 6.90 -16.88
C PHE A 90 -0.55 5.89 -15.71
N GLY A 91 -1.77 5.68 -15.20
CA GLY A 91 -2.03 4.71 -14.14
C GLY A 91 -1.69 3.28 -14.52
N THR A 92 -1.97 2.88 -15.76
CA THR A 92 -1.61 1.55 -16.30
C THR A 92 -0.10 1.33 -16.27
N VAL A 93 0.67 2.27 -16.78
CA VAL A 93 2.14 2.16 -16.83
C VAL A 93 2.75 2.25 -15.44
N MET A 94 2.40 3.30 -14.69
CA MET A 94 2.97 3.54 -13.36
C MET A 94 2.54 2.49 -12.35
N GLY A 95 1.29 2.01 -12.43
CA GLY A 95 0.80 0.93 -11.60
C GLY A 95 1.53 -0.39 -11.86
N GLY A 96 1.76 -0.73 -13.13
CA GLY A 96 2.56 -1.90 -13.49
C GLY A 96 4.01 -1.81 -12.99
N VAL A 97 4.67 -0.66 -13.17
CA VAL A 97 6.02 -0.41 -12.63
C VAL A 97 6.02 -0.54 -11.11
N TYR A 98 5.05 0.07 -10.44
CA TYR A 98 4.91 0.00 -8.99
C TYR A 98 4.73 -1.44 -8.50
N GLU A 99 3.84 -2.21 -9.11
CA GLU A 99 3.58 -3.61 -8.75
C GLU A 99 4.83 -4.48 -8.96
N TYR A 100 5.55 -4.27 -10.07
CA TYR A 100 6.83 -4.96 -10.33
C TYR A 100 7.86 -4.66 -9.24
N VAL A 101 8.04 -3.37 -8.90
CA VAL A 101 8.97 -2.94 -7.84
C VAL A 101 8.59 -3.53 -6.49
N CYS A 102 7.31 -3.50 -6.12
CA CYS A 102 6.84 -4.12 -4.87
C CYS A 102 7.17 -5.61 -4.81
N SER A 103 6.91 -6.37 -5.91
CA SER A 103 7.25 -7.78 -5.97
C SER A 103 8.77 -8.03 -5.85
N ALA A 104 9.59 -7.23 -6.54
CA ALA A 104 11.04 -7.35 -6.47
C ALA A 104 11.60 -7.01 -5.07
N VAL A 105 11.07 -5.96 -4.44
CA VAL A 105 11.49 -5.54 -3.09
C VAL A 105 11.09 -6.59 -2.04
N THR A 106 9.89 -7.14 -2.10
CA THR A 106 9.48 -8.17 -1.14
C THR A 106 10.27 -9.45 -1.28
N GLU A 107 10.62 -9.84 -2.50
CA GLU A 107 11.52 -10.98 -2.73
C GLU A 107 12.93 -10.70 -2.21
N LEU A 108 13.47 -9.51 -2.47
CA LEU A 108 14.81 -9.14 -2.00
C LEU A 108 14.91 -9.11 -0.46
N LEU A 109 13.88 -8.56 0.22
CA LEU A 109 13.89 -8.38 1.67
C LEU A 109 13.50 -9.65 2.44
N PHE A 110 12.57 -10.43 1.91
CA PHE A 110 11.96 -11.55 2.64
C PHE A 110 12.13 -12.90 1.93
N GLY A 111 12.76 -12.95 0.74
CA GLY A 111 12.81 -14.19 -0.06
C GLY A 111 11.43 -14.72 -0.46
N THR A 112 10.40 -13.86 -0.41
CA THR A 112 9.00 -14.23 -0.53
C THR A 112 8.29 -13.33 -1.51
N VAL A 113 7.44 -13.91 -2.38
CA VAL A 113 6.49 -13.19 -3.22
C VAL A 113 5.07 -13.44 -2.74
N PHE A 114 4.21 -12.42 -2.83
CA PHE A 114 2.83 -12.45 -2.35
C PHE A 114 1.80 -12.62 -3.47
N TRP A 115 2.24 -12.60 -4.73
CA TRP A 115 1.46 -12.92 -5.92
C TRP A 115 2.37 -13.49 -7.00
N ASP A 116 1.77 -14.24 -7.92
CA ASP A 116 2.48 -14.88 -9.01
C ASP A 116 1.57 -14.98 -10.23
N TYR A 117 1.92 -14.25 -11.29
CA TYR A 117 1.19 -14.22 -12.56
C TYR A 117 1.80 -15.09 -13.65
N SER A 118 2.75 -15.97 -13.33
CA SER A 118 3.45 -16.80 -14.32
C SER A 118 2.51 -17.66 -15.18
N LYS A 119 1.34 -18.03 -14.61
CA LYS A 119 0.30 -18.80 -15.32
C LYS A 119 -0.56 -17.95 -16.27
N PHE A 120 -0.50 -16.63 -16.18
CA PHE A 120 -1.29 -15.73 -17.02
C PHE A 120 -0.52 -15.38 -18.29
N LYS A 121 -1.24 -15.21 -19.43
CA LYS A 121 -0.67 -14.65 -20.64
C LYS A 121 -0.30 -13.17 -20.43
N PHE A 122 0.69 -12.67 -21.16
CA PHE A 122 1.17 -11.28 -21.06
C PHE A 122 1.65 -10.88 -19.66
N ASN A 123 2.31 -11.81 -18.96
CA ASN A 123 3.03 -11.49 -17.72
C ASN A 123 4.49 -11.14 -18.03
N LEU A 124 5.12 -10.39 -17.13
CA LEU A 124 6.56 -10.10 -17.15
C LEU A 124 7.20 -10.69 -15.89
N GLY A 125 7.88 -11.83 -16.07
CA GLY A 125 8.55 -12.54 -14.99
C GLY A 125 7.64 -12.99 -13.85
N GLY A 126 6.33 -13.21 -14.11
CA GLY A 126 5.35 -13.55 -13.08
C GLY A 126 4.99 -12.41 -12.11
N ARG A 127 5.68 -11.26 -12.21
CA ARG A 127 5.54 -10.15 -11.24
C ARG A 127 4.40 -9.20 -11.58
N ILE A 128 4.16 -8.97 -12.87
CA ILE A 128 3.04 -8.15 -13.37
C ILE A 128 2.35 -8.86 -14.52
N ASN A 129 1.10 -8.48 -14.75
CA ASN A 129 0.30 -8.95 -15.86
C ASN A 129 -0.46 -7.77 -16.50
N LEU A 130 -0.55 -7.76 -17.85
CA LEU A 130 -1.15 -6.66 -18.59
C LEU A 130 -2.60 -6.36 -18.17
N LEU A 131 -3.40 -7.37 -17.85
CA LEU A 131 -4.78 -7.19 -17.39
C LEU A 131 -4.81 -6.42 -16.06
N TYR A 132 -3.93 -6.78 -15.12
CA TYR A 132 -3.84 -6.08 -13.83
C TYR A 132 -3.27 -4.67 -13.97
N CYS A 133 -2.36 -4.44 -14.93
CA CYS A 133 -1.94 -3.09 -15.27
C CYS A 133 -3.12 -2.21 -15.72
N PHE A 134 -4.07 -2.74 -16.48
CA PHE A 134 -5.30 -2.02 -16.85
C PHE A 134 -6.17 -1.73 -15.61
N PHE A 135 -6.26 -2.63 -14.64
CA PHE A 135 -6.97 -2.36 -13.38
C PHE A 135 -6.32 -1.22 -12.60
N TRP A 136 -4.99 -1.11 -12.60
CA TRP A 136 -4.28 0.06 -12.06
C TRP A 136 -4.67 1.35 -12.78
N GLY A 137 -4.81 1.32 -14.10
CA GLY A 137 -5.30 2.45 -14.90
C GLY A 137 -6.72 2.88 -14.50
N ILE A 138 -7.64 1.91 -14.36
CA ILE A 138 -9.01 2.17 -13.89
C ILE A 138 -8.99 2.73 -12.47
N ALA A 139 -8.20 2.13 -11.58
CA ALA A 139 -8.05 2.59 -10.19
C ALA A 139 -7.54 4.02 -10.11
N ALA A 140 -6.59 4.42 -10.97
CA ALA A 140 -6.07 5.79 -11.05
C ALA A 140 -7.15 6.79 -11.46
N VAL A 141 -7.97 6.47 -12.47
CA VAL A 141 -9.10 7.33 -12.88
C VAL A 141 -10.12 7.45 -11.76
N MET A 142 -10.55 6.33 -11.17
CA MET A 142 -11.52 6.29 -10.08
C MET A 142 -11.02 7.07 -8.86
N TRP A 143 -9.74 6.91 -8.53
CA TRP A 143 -9.11 7.64 -7.45
C TRP A 143 -9.14 9.14 -7.69
N MET A 144 -8.65 9.59 -8.84
CA MET A 144 -8.54 11.03 -9.14
C MET A 144 -9.90 11.71 -9.28
N ARG A 145 -10.90 11.01 -9.87
CA ARG A 145 -12.23 11.60 -10.10
C ARG A 145 -13.12 11.59 -8.85
N TYR A 146 -13.03 10.53 -8.05
CA TYR A 146 -13.97 10.30 -6.94
C TYR A 146 -13.26 10.17 -5.59
N GLY A 147 -12.29 9.26 -5.48
CA GLY A 147 -11.65 8.92 -4.21
C GLY A 147 -10.89 10.09 -3.60
N TYR A 148 -9.97 10.68 -4.33
CA TYR A 148 -9.15 11.79 -3.84
C TYR A 148 -9.97 13.03 -3.42
N PRO A 149 -10.93 13.54 -4.21
CA PRO A 149 -11.79 14.63 -3.77
C PRO A 149 -12.63 14.29 -2.52
N LEU A 150 -13.11 13.04 -2.41
CA LEU A 150 -13.88 12.59 -1.24
C LEU A 150 -13.00 12.54 0.01
N VAL A 151 -11.82 11.93 -0.09
CA VAL A 151 -10.87 11.83 1.03
C VAL A 151 -10.40 13.21 1.45
N LEU A 152 -10.07 14.12 0.52
CA LEU A 152 -9.70 15.50 0.85
C LEU A 152 -10.80 16.24 1.64
N ARG A 153 -12.06 16.07 1.25
CA ARG A 153 -13.20 16.65 1.99
C ARG A 153 -13.29 16.06 3.40
N GLY A 154 -13.16 14.75 3.52
CA GLY A 154 -13.11 14.05 4.79
C GLY A 154 -11.96 14.51 5.68
N MET A 155 -10.75 14.57 5.13
CA MET A 155 -9.55 15.02 5.84
C MET A 155 -9.67 16.46 6.35
N LYS A 156 -10.22 17.39 5.55
CA LYS A 156 -10.48 18.78 6.00
C LYS A 156 -11.42 18.81 7.20
N LYS A 157 -12.47 17.98 7.19
CA LYS A 157 -13.42 17.85 8.31
C LYS A 157 -12.78 17.20 9.54
N VAL A 158 -11.96 16.18 9.32
CA VAL A 158 -11.25 15.44 10.39
C VAL A 158 -10.13 16.30 10.99
N ARG A 159 -9.36 17.02 10.16
CA ARG A 159 -8.24 17.88 10.60
C ARG A 159 -8.64 18.93 11.63
N SER A 160 -9.90 19.40 11.59
CA SER A 160 -10.43 20.31 12.61
C SER A 160 -10.70 19.64 13.97
N ARG A 161 -10.80 18.31 14.00
CA ARG A 161 -11.13 17.50 15.19
C ARG A 161 -9.98 16.64 15.69
N VAL A 162 -9.05 16.25 14.81
CA VAL A 162 -7.92 15.40 15.16
C VAL A 162 -6.78 16.27 15.69
N ARG A 163 -6.41 16.03 16.93
CA ARG A 163 -5.26 16.70 17.54
C ARG A 163 -3.95 16.13 17.01
N PRO A 164 -2.87 16.90 16.92
CA PRO A 164 -1.58 16.42 16.42
C PRO A 164 -1.05 15.16 17.11
N TRP A 165 -1.31 14.99 18.41
CA TRP A 165 -0.89 13.79 19.14
C TRP A 165 -1.59 12.50 18.64
N MET A 166 -2.84 12.58 18.16
CA MET A 166 -3.55 11.42 17.58
C MET A 166 -2.87 10.96 16.29
N THR A 167 -2.46 11.91 15.46
CA THR A 167 -1.69 11.61 14.24
C THR A 167 -0.33 11.00 14.57
N ALA A 168 0.34 11.51 15.59
CA ALA A 168 1.60 10.94 16.07
C ALA A 168 1.41 9.52 16.62
N LEU A 169 0.36 9.28 17.40
CA LEU A 169 0.02 7.94 17.91
C LEU A 169 -0.26 6.96 16.75
N LEU A 170 -1.01 7.40 15.74
CA LEU A 170 -1.27 6.60 14.54
C LEU A 170 0.03 6.28 13.79
N ALA A 171 0.93 7.25 13.65
CA ALA A 171 2.23 7.05 13.02
C ALA A 171 3.08 6.01 13.78
N VAL A 172 3.13 6.13 15.11
CA VAL A 172 3.84 5.17 15.98
C VAL A 172 3.20 3.78 15.86
N PHE A 173 1.88 3.69 15.93
CA PHE A 173 1.17 2.41 15.76
C PHE A 173 1.51 1.75 14.41
N MET A 174 1.44 2.50 13.31
CA MET A 174 1.76 1.97 11.98
C MET A 174 3.23 1.56 11.88
N ALA A 175 4.16 2.35 12.41
CA ALA A 175 5.59 2.03 12.41
C ALA A 175 5.88 0.75 13.22
N VAL A 176 5.32 0.62 14.42
CA VAL A 176 5.46 -0.58 15.26
C VAL A 176 4.83 -1.79 14.59
N ASN A 177 3.63 -1.64 14.01
CA ASN A 177 2.95 -2.71 13.29
C ASN A 177 3.77 -3.19 12.08
N MET A 178 4.29 -2.27 11.27
CA MET A 178 5.16 -2.61 10.12
C MET A 178 6.44 -3.32 10.58
N LEU A 179 7.10 -2.83 11.61
CA LEU A 179 8.32 -3.46 12.15
C LEU A 179 8.02 -4.87 12.68
N THR A 180 6.98 -5.01 13.50
CA THR A 180 6.58 -6.33 14.04
C THR A 180 6.20 -7.29 12.92
N SER A 181 5.48 -6.83 11.90
CA SER A 181 5.10 -7.64 10.74
C SER A 181 6.33 -8.13 9.96
N ALA A 182 7.31 -7.25 9.75
CA ALA A 182 8.56 -7.61 9.07
C ALA A 182 9.36 -8.64 9.88
N LEU A 183 9.49 -8.45 11.19
CA LEU A 183 10.18 -9.39 12.09
C LEU A 183 9.45 -10.73 12.16
N ALA A 184 8.12 -10.74 12.29
CA ALA A 184 7.31 -11.95 12.30
C ALA A 184 7.43 -12.73 10.99
N LEU A 185 7.42 -12.03 9.84
CA LEU A 185 7.59 -12.66 8.53
C LEU A 185 9.00 -13.25 8.35
N ALA A 186 10.04 -12.51 8.73
CA ALA A 186 11.42 -13.00 8.71
C ALA A 186 11.60 -14.22 9.63
N ARG A 187 10.97 -14.20 10.83
CA ARG A 187 11.02 -15.33 11.73
C ARG A 187 10.24 -16.53 11.20
N TYR A 188 9.08 -16.31 10.60
CA TYR A 188 8.32 -17.36 9.91
C TYR A 188 9.14 -18.01 8.79
N ASP A 189 9.85 -17.20 7.99
CA ASP A 189 10.76 -17.71 6.96
C ASP A 189 11.90 -18.56 7.54
N ALA A 190 12.52 -18.11 8.62
CA ALA A 190 13.58 -18.86 9.32
C ALA A 190 13.07 -20.19 9.87
N ARG A 191 11.87 -20.22 10.53
CA ARG A 191 11.26 -21.49 11.02
C ARG A 191 10.97 -22.47 9.89
N THR A 192 10.39 -22.01 8.80
CA THR A 192 10.10 -22.88 7.65
C THR A 192 11.38 -23.39 6.96
N SER A 193 12.52 -22.75 7.21
CA SER A 193 13.85 -23.23 6.81
C SER A 193 14.53 -24.11 7.85
N GLY A 194 13.84 -24.44 8.97
CA GLY A 194 14.35 -25.32 10.03
C GLY A 194 15.27 -24.61 11.03
N GLU A 195 15.33 -23.27 11.04
CA GLU A 195 16.17 -22.53 11.99
C GLU A 195 15.53 -22.42 13.36
N ALA A 196 16.23 -22.89 14.41
CA ALA A 196 15.83 -22.69 15.80
C ALA A 196 15.89 -21.21 16.21
N PRO A 197 15.10 -20.79 17.25
CA PRO A 197 15.18 -19.42 17.77
C PRO A 197 16.57 -19.13 18.33
N LYS A 198 17.17 -18.02 17.94
CA LYS A 198 18.53 -17.59 18.36
C LYS A 198 18.51 -16.50 19.44
N SER A 199 17.36 -15.87 19.66
CA SER A 199 17.20 -14.76 20.58
C SER A 199 15.89 -14.83 21.37
N SER A 200 15.80 -14.06 22.46
CA SER A 200 14.55 -13.88 23.21
C SER A 200 13.44 -13.27 22.34
N ILE A 201 13.82 -12.43 21.35
CA ILE A 201 12.88 -11.85 20.41
C ILE A 201 12.32 -12.95 19.51
N ASP A 202 13.14 -13.88 19.01
CA ASP A 202 12.67 -15.02 18.20
C ASP A 202 11.68 -15.88 18.98
N MET A 203 11.99 -16.18 20.25
CA MET A 203 11.07 -16.93 21.12
C MET A 203 9.75 -16.21 21.34
N LEU A 204 9.79 -14.89 21.53
CA LEU A 204 8.58 -14.05 21.67
C LEU A 204 7.75 -14.06 20.38
N LEU A 205 8.41 -13.96 19.23
CA LEU A 205 7.74 -14.01 17.92
C LEU A 205 7.14 -15.39 17.67
N ASP A 206 7.85 -16.48 18.01
CA ASP A 206 7.33 -17.85 17.88
C ASP A 206 6.10 -18.08 18.76
N ALA A 207 6.09 -17.53 19.97
CA ALA A 207 4.96 -17.66 20.89
C ALA A 207 3.70 -16.89 20.44
N HIS A 208 3.88 -15.74 19.75
CA HIS A 208 2.75 -14.88 19.40
C HIS A 208 2.36 -14.95 17.91
N PHE A 209 3.27 -15.35 17.03
CA PHE A 209 3.09 -15.46 15.59
C PHE A 209 3.52 -16.85 15.12
N ASP A 210 2.82 -17.88 15.59
CA ASP A 210 3.01 -19.26 15.17
C ASP A 210 2.70 -19.45 13.66
N ASP A 211 3.07 -20.59 13.11
CA ASP A 211 2.93 -20.86 11.68
C ASP A 211 1.46 -20.81 11.24
N ALA A 212 0.54 -21.36 12.04
CA ALA A 212 -0.89 -21.35 11.73
C ALA A 212 -1.47 -19.92 11.69
N ARG A 213 -0.96 -19.02 12.54
CA ARG A 213 -1.32 -17.59 12.51
C ARG A 213 -0.72 -16.90 11.30
N MET A 214 0.54 -17.16 10.98
CA MET A 214 1.22 -16.56 9.83
C MET A 214 0.59 -16.99 8.51
N GLU A 215 0.23 -18.26 8.34
CA GLU A 215 -0.50 -18.77 7.17
C GLU A 215 -1.87 -18.11 6.99
N ARG A 216 -2.58 -17.79 8.08
CA ARG A 216 -3.85 -17.08 8.02
C ARG A 216 -3.67 -15.60 7.62
N ILE A 217 -2.60 -14.95 8.08
CA ILE A 217 -2.30 -13.55 7.75
C ILE A 217 -1.78 -13.44 6.32
N TYR A 218 -0.88 -14.35 5.91
CA TYR A 218 -0.18 -14.32 4.63
C TYR A 218 -0.45 -15.59 3.79
N PRO A 219 -1.70 -15.88 3.42
CA PRO A 219 -2.08 -17.14 2.76
C PRO A 219 -1.44 -17.33 1.37
N ASN A 220 -0.97 -16.24 0.76
CA ASN A 220 -0.32 -16.25 -0.56
C ASN A 220 1.21 -16.09 -0.52
N ALA A 221 1.80 -16.07 0.68
CA ALA A 221 3.26 -16.00 0.79
C ALA A 221 3.90 -17.26 0.20
N LYS A 222 4.67 -17.11 -0.88
CA LYS A 222 5.40 -18.18 -1.55
C LYS A 222 6.88 -17.91 -1.45
N LYS A 223 7.62 -18.88 -0.93
CA LYS A 223 9.09 -18.83 -0.96
C LYS A 223 9.59 -18.93 -2.39
N VAL A 224 10.51 -18.05 -2.74
CA VAL A 224 11.28 -18.16 -3.97
C VAL A 224 12.46 -19.07 -3.66
N ALA A 225 12.57 -20.20 -4.38
CA ALA A 225 13.74 -21.05 -4.28
C ALA A 225 14.98 -20.21 -4.63
N LYS A 226 15.94 -20.12 -3.70
CA LYS A 226 17.22 -19.49 -4.01
C LYS A 226 17.83 -20.30 -5.13
N ALA A 227 18.05 -19.66 -6.28
CA ALA A 227 18.90 -20.22 -7.33
C ALA A 227 20.28 -20.49 -6.71
N GLY A 228 20.65 -21.78 -6.61
CA GLY A 228 21.95 -22.24 -6.12
C GLY A 228 23.07 -21.81 -7.04
#